data_221551bd047087eeb135b7dbfeddd850
#
_entry.id   221551bd047087eeb135b7dbfeddd850
#
_cell.length_a   1.000
_cell.length_b   1.000
_cell.length_c   1.000
_cell.angle_alpha   90.00
_cell.angle_beta   90.00
_cell.angle_gamma   90.00
#
_symmetry.space_group_name_H-M   'P 1'
#
loop_
_entity.id
_entity.type
_entity.pdbx_description
1 polymer ?
#
loop_
_entity_poly.entity_id
_entity_poly.type
_entity_poly.pdbx_seq_one_letter_code
_entity_poly.pdbx_strand_id
1 'polypeptide(L)'
;MHNYYTYLYNKTVFEVLEEYYGKGQACLFARSATVGGQKFPVHWGGDCSAEYTSMAETLRGGLSLCSSGFGFFSHDIGGFEATASPDVYKRWCAFGLMSTHSRLHGSTSYRVPWNFDEESCDVLRFFTKLKGKLMPYLFAQAVKTHATGIPMMRPMAMDYTDDIACRYLDQQYMLGDSLLCAPVFREDGVANFYLPEGKWYDIITGKTYEGGKYHAVTCTFMEMPVLAKPNSIITFGAFENQFEYDYLEGADAMICNLEDGKTAEASIYDTKANLVLTIQATRKGNVISVETSSTDKTFTVSVAGTDKKITLQGGKGEIVL
;
A
#
# COMPACT_ATOMS: atom_id res chain seq x y z
N MET A 1 -21.03 26.41 -10.38
CA MET A 1 -19.96 27.29 -9.83
C MET A 1 -19.22 26.65 -8.68
N HIS A 2 -19.85 25.99 -7.71
CA HIS A 2 -19.22 25.43 -6.51
C HIS A 2 -18.09 24.42 -6.85
N ASN A 3 -18.36 23.39 -7.62
CA ASN A 3 -17.36 22.39 -8.01
C ASN A 3 -16.26 22.99 -8.92
N TYR A 4 -16.62 23.92 -9.80
CA TYR A 4 -15.67 24.60 -10.67
C TYR A 4 -14.71 25.52 -9.89
N TYR A 5 -15.19 26.11 -8.79
CA TYR A 5 -14.32 26.86 -7.87
C TYR A 5 -13.24 25.96 -7.26
N THR A 6 -13.61 24.76 -6.79
CA THR A 6 -12.65 23.77 -6.26
C THR A 6 -11.58 23.42 -7.30
N TYR A 7 -11.99 23.17 -8.54
CA TYR A 7 -11.06 22.90 -9.63
C TYR A 7 -10.09 24.07 -9.87
N LEU A 8 -10.60 25.29 -9.98
CA LEU A 8 -9.77 26.47 -10.19
C LEU A 8 -8.81 26.71 -9.03
N TYR A 9 -9.26 26.51 -7.80
CA TYR A 9 -8.42 26.67 -6.61
C TYR A 9 -7.24 25.68 -6.64
N ASN A 10 -7.50 24.38 -6.82
CA ASN A 10 -6.48 23.37 -6.90
C ASN A 10 -5.51 23.62 -8.07
N LYS A 11 -6.05 24.00 -9.24
CA LYS A 11 -5.25 24.34 -10.42
C LYS A 11 -4.29 25.52 -10.14
N THR A 12 -4.80 26.61 -9.58
CA THR A 12 -4.00 27.80 -9.30
C THR A 12 -2.87 27.50 -8.31
N VAL A 13 -3.16 26.77 -7.22
CA VAL A 13 -2.13 26.40 -6.24
C VAL A 13 -1.09 25.47 -6.89
N PHE A 14 -1.53 24.50 -7.70
CA PHE A 14 -0.62 23.60 -8.41
C PHE A 14 0.29 24.34 -9.39
N GLU A 15 -0.25 25.29 -10.16
CA GLU A 15 0.53 26.13 -11.09
C GLU A 15 1.59 26.98 -10.35
N VAL A 16 1.23 27.58 -9.22
CA VAL A 16 2.20 28.32 -8.37
C VAL A 16 3.30 27.41 -7.84
N LEU A 17 2.96 26.16 -7.44
CA LEU A 17 3.97 25.18 -7.03
C LEU A 17 4.89 24.79 -8.19
N GLU A 18 4.38 24.64 -9.42
CA GLU A 18 5.20 24.38 -10.60
C GLU A 18 6.11 25.56 -10.95
N GLU A 19 5.64 26.81 -10.80
CA GLU A 19 6.47 28.00 -11.00
C GLU A 19 7.64 28.04 -10.01
N TYR A 20 7.40 27.62 -8.76
CA TYR A 20 8.41 27.69 -7.70
C TYR A 20 9.38 26.50 -7.73
N TYR A 21 8.89 25.27 -7.87
CA TYR A 21 9.70 24.05 -7.78
C TYR A 21 10.15 23.51 -9.14
N GLY A 22 9.56 23.97 -10.22
CA GLY A 22 9.78 23.49 -11.58
C GLY A 22 8.67 22.57 -12.06
N LYS A 23 8.52 22.48 -13.38
CA LYS A 23 7.50 21.67 -14.03
C LYS A 23 7.65 20.19 -13.66
N GLY A 24 6.54 19.56 -13.25
CA GLY A 24 6.51 18.17 -12.83
C GLY A 24 7.03 17.91 -11.40
N GLN A 25 7.38 18.98 -10.65
CA GLN A 25 7.81 18.87 -9.25
C GLN A 25 6.76 19.34 -8.24
N ALA A 26 5.61 19.77 -8.73
CA ALA A 26 4.51 20.20 -7.85
C ALA A 26 3.84 19.01 -7.18
N CYS A 27 3.67 19.08 -5.86
CA CYS A 27 2.82 18.19 -5.10
C CYS A 27 1.79 19.02 -4.34
N LEU A 28 0.55 19.04 -4.84
CA LEU A 28 -0.56 19.64 -4.14
C LEU A 28 -1.04 18.70 -3.04
N PHE A 29 -1.34 19.23 -1.85
CA PHE A 29 -2.00 18.47 -0.79
C PHE A 29 -3.33 19.16 -0.47
N ALA A 30 -4.43 18.68 -1.06
CA ALA A 30 -5.71 19.35 -1.07
C ALA A 30 -6.82 18.52 -0.42
N ARG A 31 -7.74 19.21 0.27
CA ARG A 31 -8.94 18.60 0.86
C ARG A 31 -10.08 18.51 -0.15
N SER A 32 -10.42 19.64 -0.77
CA SER A 32 -11.52 19.70 -1.73
C SER A 32 -11.14 19.02 -3.04
N ALA A 33 -12.05 18.20 -3.55
CA ALA A 33 -11.87 17.44 -4.78
C ALA A 33 -13.08 17.58 -5.70
N THR A 34 -12.87 17.57 -7.00
CA THR A 34 -13.92 17.55 -8.03
C THR A 34 -13.38 16.96 -9.33
N VAL A 35 -14.27 16.66 -10.27
CA VAL A 35 -13.90 16.17 -11.61
C VAL A 35 -12.87 17.09 -12.27
N GLY A 36 -11.80 16.51 -12.79
CA GLY A 36 -10.64 17.20 -13.35
C GLY A 36 -9.53 17.52 -12.35
N GLY A 37 -9.80 17.36 -11.04
CA GLY A 37 -8.80 17.51 -9.96
C GLY A 37 -7.86 16.33 -9.81
N GLN A 38 -8.15 15.18 -10.45
CA GLN A 38 -7.35 13.95 -10.39
C GLN A 38 -5.88 14.17 -10.82
N LYS A 39 -5.64 15.15 -11.68
CA LYS A 39 -4.31 15.53 -12.17
C LYS A 39 -3.49 16.40 -11.21
N PHE A 40 -4.07 16.77 -10.09
CA PHE A 40 -3.43 17.56 -9.04
C PHE A 40 -3.30 16.73 -7.76
N PRO A 41 -2.38 15.77 -7.68
CA PRO A 41 -2.19 14.97 -6.48
C PRO A 41 -1.51 15.81 -5.38
N VAL A 42 -1.79 15.57 -4.10
CA VAL A 42 -2.51 14.47 -3.44
C VAL A 42 -3.75 15.00 -2.74
N HIS A 43 -4.71 14.13 -2.38
CA HIS A 43 -5.88 14.52 -1.60
C HIS A 43 -5.93 13.76 -0.26
N TRP A 44 -6.55 14.37 0.78
CA TRP A 44 -6.80 13.69 2.06
C TRP A 44 -8.26 13.87 2.51
N GLY A 45 -8.69 13.05 3.47
CA GLY A 45 -10.07 12.96 3.91
C GLY A 45 -10.60 14.13 4.75
N GLY A 46 -9.73 15.08 5.13
CA GLY A 46 -10.11 16.21 5.98
C GLY A 46 -10.09 15.87 7.47
N ASP A 47 -10.75 16.68 8.27
CA ASP A 47 -10.73 16.65 9.72
C ASP A 47 -11.65 15.53 10.23
N CYS A 48 -11.06 14.43 10.65
CA CYS A 48 -11.73 13.26 11.19
C CYS A 48 -11.59 13.21 12.71
N SER A 49 -12.59 12.66 13.42
CA SER A 49 -12.52 12.45 14.85
C SER A 49 -11.53 11.34 15.21
N ALA A 50 -10.89 11.45 16.37
CA ALA A 50 -9.88 10.52 16.84
C ALA A 50 -10.51 9.26 17.49
N GLU A 51 -11.28 8.49 16.71
CA GLU A 51 -12.04 7.31 17.16
C GLU A 51 -12.17 6.25 16.06
N TYR A 52 -12.50 5.01 16.42
CA TYR A 52 -12.58 3.88 15.50
C TYR A 52 -13.63 4.07 14.39
N THR A 53 -14.80 4.61 14.70
CA THR A 53 -15.86 4.86 13.72
C THR A 53 -15.39 5.84 12.64
N SER A 54 -14.79 6.94 13.05
CA SER A 54 -14.26 7.95 12.13
C SER A 54 -13.08 7.44 11.31
N MET A 55 -12.23 6.58 11.90
CA MET A 55 -11.15 5.90 11.18
C MET A 55 -11.70 5.00 10.06
N ALA A 56 -12.78 4.24 10.32
CA ALA A 56 -13.44 3.41 9.31
C ALA A 56 -14.12 4.25 8.22
N GLU A 57 -14.79 5.36 8.61
CA GLU A 57 -15.40 6.30 7.67
C GLU A 57 -14.38 7.00 6.79
N THR A 58 -13.19 7.29 7.33
CA THR A 58 -12.07 7.82 6.55
C THR A 58 -11.66 6.87 5.44
N LEU A 59 -11.61 5.55 5.69
CA LEU A 59 -11.36 4.56 4.63
C LEU A 59 -12.49 4.57 3.59
N ARG A 60 -13.76 4.55 4.02
CA ARG A 60 -14.92 4.58 3.09
C ARG A 60 -14.88 5.81 2.19
N GLY A 61 -14.64 6.99 2.77
CA GLY A 61 -14.49 8.23 2.03
C GLY A 61 -13.33 8.20 1.05
N GLY A 62 -12.18 7.68 1.47
CA GLY A 62 -11.00 7.48 0.63
C GLY A 62 -11.25 6.54 -0.54
N LEU A 63 -11.89 5.39 -0.30
CA LEU A 63 -12.24 4.44 -1.37
C LEU A 63 -13.25 5.02 -2.36
N SER A 64 -14.21 5.82 -1.89
CA SER A 64 -15.15 6.55 -2.75
C SER A 64 -14.44 7.58 -3.63
N LEU A 65 -13.50 8.34 -3.05
CA LEU A 65 -12.66 9.28 -3.79
C LEU A 65 -11.82 8.58 -4.85
N CYS A 66 -11.12 7.50 -4.46
CA CYS A 66 -10.30 6.70 -5.37
C CYS A 66 -11.13 6.09 -6.51
N SER A 67 -12.36 5.61 -6.23
CA SER A 67 -13.28 5.12 -7.27
C SER A 67 -13.66 6.19 -8.30
N SER A 68 -13.46 7.46 -7.98
CA SER A 68 -13.63 8.59 -8.92
C SER A 68 -12.34 8.94 -9.69
N GLY A 69 -11.30 8.09 -9.64
CA GLY A 69 -10.05 8.25 -10.38
C GLY A 69 -9.00 9.11 -9.70
N PHE A 70 -9.13 9.38 -8.39
CA PHE A 70 -8.07 10.01 -7.61
C PHE A 70 -7.01 8.97 -7.26
N GLY A 71 -5.82 9.11 -7.83
CA GLY A 71 -4.77 8.11 -7.78
C GLY A 71 -4.19 7.86 -6.38
N PHE A 72 -4.18 8.91 -5.54
CA PHE A 72 -3.52 8.91 -4.23
C PHE A 72 -4.42 9.52 -3.17
N PHE A 73 -4.45 8.91 -2.00
CA PHE A 73 -5.25 9.31 -0.86
C PHE A 73 -4.46 9.27 0.43
N SER A 74 -4.68 10.25 1.29
CA SER A 74 -4.08 10.36 2.61
C SER A 74 -5.12 10.65 3.68
N HIS A 75 -4.74 10.48 4.93
CA HIS A 75 -5.55 10.83 6.09
C HIS A 75 -4.67 11.16 7.28
N ASP A 76 -5.24 11.79 8.29
CA ASP A 76 -4.53 12.23 9.50
C ASP A 76 -4.41 11.07 10.47
N ILE A 77 -3.20 10.50 10.60
CA ILE A 77 -2.93 9.38 11.50
C ILE A 77 -3.16 9.83 12.95
N GLY A 78 -4.04 9.11 13.65
CA GLY A 78 -4.47 9.41 15.01
C GLY A 78 -5.70 10.31 15.09
N GLY A 79 -6.33 10.62 13.95
CA GLY A 79 -7.46 11.54 13.85
C GLY A 79 -7.06 13.02 14.00
N PHE A 80 -7.82 13.92 13.38
CA PHE A 80 -7.54 15.36 13.44
C PHE A 80 -8.17 16.00 14.68
N GLU A 81 -9.48 15.81 14.89
CA GLU A 81 -10.20 16.38 16.02
C GLU A 81 -9.95 15.61 17.31
N ALA A 82 -9.75 16.32 18.42
CA ALA A 82 -9.43 15.80 19.73
C ALA A 82 -8.09 15.02 19.75
N THR A 83 -7.80 14.29 20.82
CA THR A 83 -6.64 13.41 20.96
C THR A 83 -7.11 11.98 21.07
N ALA A 84 -6.58 11.09 20.23
CA ALA A 84 -6.88 9.67 20.27
C ALA A 84 -6.46 9.03 21.61
N SER A 85 -7.17 7.97 22.01
CA SER A 85 -6.64 7.00 22.96
C SER A 85 -5.44 6.26 22.36
N PRO A 86 -4.51 5.74 23.17
CA PRO A 86 -3.32 5.05 22.64
C PRO A 86 -3.65 3.85 21.73
N ASP A 87 -4.73 3.13 21.97
CA ASP A 87 -5.17 2.01 21.14
C ASP A 87 -5.64 2.46 19.75
N VAL A 88 -6.48 3.50 19.66
CA VAL A 88 -6.89 4.10 18.38
C VAL A 88 -5.69 4.63 17.62
N TYR A 89 -4.75 5.32 18.31
CA TYR A 89 -3.55 5.82 17.66
C TYR A 89 -2.72 4.69 17.04
N LYS A 90 -2.46 3.61 17.79
CA LYS A 90 -1.69 2.45 17.31
C LYS A 90 -2.35 1.80 16.09
N ARG A 91 -3.67 1.57 16.13
CA ARG A 91 -4.40 1.03 14.97
C ARG A 91 -4.37 1.97 13.76
N TRP A 92 -4.45 3.27 14.01
CA TRP A 92 -4.36 4.27 12.92
C TRP A 92 -2.94 4.35 12.34
N CYS A 93 -1.90 4.16 13.13
CA CYS A 93 -0.53 4.05 12.63
C CYS A 93 -0.41 2.91 11.61
N ALA A 94 -0.90 1.72 11.94
CA ALA A 94 -0.89 0.58 11.03
C ALA A 94 -1.62 0.89 9.72
N PHE A 95 -2.85 1.38 9.79
CA PHE A 95 -3.65 1.77 8.63
C PHE A 95 -2.98 2.89 7.82
N GLY A 96 -2.53 3.95 8.48
CA GLY A 96 -1.98 5.12 7.81
C GLY A 96 -0.63 4.85 7.12
N LEU A 97 0.20 3.96 7.68
CA LEU A 97 1.46 3.56 7.04
C LEU A 97 1.22 2.60 5.86
N MET A 98 0.13 1.82 5.86
CA MET A 98 -0.27 0.98 4.74
C MET A 98 -1.24 1.69 3.78
N SER A 99 -1.17 3.01 3.71
CA SER A 99 -1.84 3.88 2.75
C SER A 99 -0.85 4.47 1.75
N THR A 100 -1.34 5.16 0.71
CA THR A 100 -0.46 5.75 -0.33
C THR A 100 0.46 6.82 0.26
N HIS A 101 -0.10 7.75 1.05
CA HIS A 101 0.63 8.82 1.73
C HIS A 101 0.34 8.76 3.23
N SER A 102 1.33 9.12 4.04
CA SER A 102 1.24 9.01 5.50
C SER A 102 1.73 10.29 6.15
N ARG A 103 0.95 10.81 7.10
CA ARG A 103 1.37 11.92 7.95
C ARG A 103 0.78 11.80 9.36
N LEU A 104 1.53 12.21 10.34
CA LEU A 104 1.07 12.41 11.72
C LEU A 104 0.51 13.83 11.81
N HIS A 105 -0.79 13.97 12.01
CA HIS A 105 -1.43 15.29 12.05
C HIS A 105 -2.67 15.30 12.94
N GLY A 106 -2.87 16.44 13.64
CA GLY A 106 -4.03 16.67 14.51
C GLY A 106 -4.09 18.10 15.03
N SER A 107 -5.27 18.54 15.49
CA SER A 107 -5.53 19.93 15.92
C SER A 107 -5.10 20.21 17.36
N THR A 108 -5.43 19.34 18.30
CA THR A 108 -5.34 19.62 19.76
C THR A 108 -4.05 19.15 20.40
N SER A 109 -3.36 18.18 19.80
CA SER A 109 -2.08 17.66 20.29
C SER A 109 -1.19 17.18 19.15
N TYR A 110 0.12 17.17 19.39
CA TYR A 110 1.05 16.53 18.45
C TYR A 110 0.82 15.02 18.40
N ARG A 111 0.78 14.46 17.19
CA ARG A 111 0.60 13.02 16.93
C ARG A 111 1.93 12.25 16.96
N VAL A 112 2.91 12.75 17.73
CA VAL A 112 4.17 12.05 17.95
C VAL A 112 3.94 10.87 18.91
N PRO A 113 4.52 9.68 18.66
CA PRO A 113 4.12 8.45 19.35
C PRO A 113 4.43 8.47 20.85
N TRP A 114 5.48 9.16 21.28
CA TRP A 114 5.84 9.27 22.70
C TRP A 114 4.87 10.13 23.54
N ASN A 115 3.90 10.81 22.92
CA ASN A 115 2.81 11.50 23.63
C ASN A 115 1.69 10.53 24.04
N PHE A 116 1.70 9.30 23.54
CA PHE A 116 0.69 8.28 23.83
C PHE A 116 1.23 7.25 24.83
N ASP A 117 2.12 6.37 24.39
CA ASP A 117 2.81 5.39 25.21
C ASP A 117 4.05 4.84 24.48
N GLU A 118 4.84 3.99 25.17
CA GLU A 118 6.05 3.39 24.60
C GLU A 118 5.71 2.39 23.48
N GLU A 119 4.63 1.62 23.62
CA GLU A 119 4.17 0.69 22.58
C GLU A 119 3.78 1.43 21.30
N SER A 120 3.23 2.64 21.39
CA SER A 120 2.94 3.50 20.24
C SER A 120 4.21 3.85 19.45
N CYS A 121 5.34 4.04 20.14
CA CYS A 121 6.64 4.25 19.48
C CYS A 121 7.07 3.00 18.71
N ASP A 122 6.89 1.83 19.27
CA ASP A 122 7.26 0.56 18.64
C ASP A 122 6.36 0.24 17.42
N VAL A 123 5.05 0.45 17.57
CA VAL A 123 4.08 0.26 16.48
C VAL A 123 4.37 1.19 15.31
N LEU A 124 4.54 2.49 15.56
CA LEU A 124 4.85 3.44 14.49
C LEU A 124 6.17 3.09 13.82
N ARG A 125 7.21 2.76 14.60
CA ARG A 125 8.52 2.34 14.07
C ARG A 125 8.42 1.11 13.19
N PHE A 126 7.66 0.09 13.62
CA PHE A 126 7.48 -1.16 12.87
C PHE A 126 6.84 -0.90 11.49
N PHE A 127 5.69 -0.23 11.47
CA PHE A 127 4.99 0.02 10.21
C PHE A 127 5.73 1.02 9.30
N THR A 128 6.47 1.99 9.88
CA THR A 128 7.33 2.88 9.11
C THR A 128 8.45 2.12 8.42
N LYS A 129 9.13 1.21 9.13
CA LYS A 129 10.16 0.35 8.57
C LYS A 129 9.60 -0.60 7.50
N LEU A 130 8.43 -1.20 7.75
CA LEU A 130 7.74 -2.04 6.77
C LEU A 130 7.44 -1.24 5.49
N LYS A 131 6.91 -0.02 5.62
CA LYS A 131 6.69 0.86 4.46
C LYS A 131 7.99 1.19 3.74
N GLY A 132 9.07 1.48 4.46
CA GLY A 132 10.39 1.71 3.88
C GLY A 132 10.88 0.53 3.04
N LYS A 133 10.73 -0.69 3.54
CA LYS A 133 11.03 -1.91 2.78
C LYS A 133 10.11 -2.14 1.58
N LEU A 134 8.85 -1.77 1.68
CA LEU A 134 7.87 -1.91 0.59
C LEU A 134 8.01 -0.82 -0.50
N MET A 135 8.91 0.15 -0.35
CA MET A 135 9.03 1.26 -1.32
C MET A 135 9.21 0.81 -2.77
N PRO A 136 10.01 -0.24 -3.11
CA PRO A 136 10.09 -0.70 -4.49
C PRO A 136 8.73 -1.11 -5.07
N TYR A 137 7.92 -1.84 -4.29
CA TYR A 137 6.56 -2.21 -4.67
C TYR A 137 5.65 -0.98 -4.77
N LEU A 138 5.60 -0.16 -3.72
CA LEU A 138 4.71 1.00 -3.65
C LEU A 138 5.02 2.02 -4.76
N PHE A 139 6.31 2.25 -5.03
CA PHE A 139 6.73 3.18 -6.07
C PHE A 139 6.37 2.66 -7.48
N ALA A 140 6.54 1.36 -7.73
CA ALA A 140 6.11 0.75 -8.99
C ALA A 140 4.59 0.90 -9.20
N GLN A 141 3.77 0.74 -8.13
CA GLN A 141 2.34 0.99 -8.19
C GLN A 141 2.01 2.47 -8.42
N ALA A 142 2.78 3.40 -7.83
CA ALA A 142 2.61 4.83 -8.08
C ALA A 142 2.92 5.21 -9.54
N VAL A 143 3.99 4.65 -10.14
CA VAL A 143 4.31 4.81 -11.56
C VAL A 143 3.18 4.30 -12.45
N LYS A 144 2.62 3.13 -12.13
CA LYS A 144 1.45 2.58 -12.82
C LYS A 144 0.23 3.48 -12.71
N THR A 145 -0.06 3.98 -11.50
CA THR A 145 -1.16 4.92 -11.25
C THR A 145 -1.00 6.19 -12.07
N HIS A 146 0.21 6.76 -12.13
CA HIS A 146 0.50 7.94 -12.96
C HIS A 146 0.26 7.66 -14.45
N ALA A 147 0.68 6.50 -14.95
CA ALA A 147 0.58 6.16 -16.36
C ALA A 147 -0.85 5.80 -16.80
N THR A 148 -1.66 5.22 -15.92
CA THR A 148 -2.97 4.65 -16.28
C THR A 148 -4.17 5.40 -15.69
N GLY A 149 -3.98 6.19 -14.64
CA GLY A 149 -5.06 6.79 -13.86
C GLY A 149 -5.78 5.80 -12.92
N ILE A 150 -5.36 4.53 -12.88
CA ILE A 150 -5.92 3.53 -11.95
C ILE A 150 -5.40 3.84 -10.54
N PRO A 151 -6.29 4.05 -9.55
CA PRO A 151 -5.87 4.42 -8.21
C PRO A 151 -5.01 3.37 -7.52
N MET A 152 -4.10 3.83 -6.68
CA MET A 152 -3.23 2.94 -5.90
C MET A 152 -3.97 2.25 -4.75
N MET A 153 -4.94 2.94 -4.10
CA MET A 153 -5.89 2.32 -3.16
C MET A 153 -7.22 2.08 -3.87
N ARG A 154 -7.70 0.84 -3.85
CA ARG A 154 -8.92 0.45 -4.57
C ARG A 154 -9.87 -0.34 -3.70
N PRO A 155 -11.19 -0.05 -3.76
CA PRO A 155 -12.18 -0.96 -3.19
C PRO A 155 -12.15 -2.31 -3.92
N MET A 156 -12.44 -3.37 -3.19
CA MET A 156 -12.41 -4.74 -3.73
C MET A 156 -13.25 -4.91 -5.00
N ALA A 157 -14.37 -4.18 -5.10
CA ALA A 157 -15.26 -4.20 -6.26
C ALA A 157 -14.60 -3.76 -7.59
N MET A 158 -13.50 -3.01 -7.55
CA MET A 158 -12.78 -2.61 -8.77
C MET A 158 -11.90 -3.73 -9.34
N ASP A 159 -11.33 -4.56 -8.48
CA ASP A 159 -10.40 -5.63 -8.88
C ASP A 159 -11.10 -6.99 -9.02
N TYR A 160 -12.24 -7.19 -8.33
CA TYR A 160 -12.98 -8.46 -8.26
C TYR A 160 -14.45 -8.24 -8.63
N THR A 161 -14.70 -7.77 -9.85
CA THR A 161 -16.03 -7.36 -10.34
C THR A 161 -17.04 -8.50 -10.36
N ASP A 162 -16.58 -9.74 -10.61
CA ASP A 162 -17.41 -10.95 -10.74
C ASP A 162 -17.69 -11.62 -9.38
N ASP A 163 -16.95 -11.25 -8.33
CA ASP A 163 -17.17 -11.74 -6.98
C ASP A 163 -18.18 -10.86 -6.24
N ILE A 164 -19.38 -11.39 -6.05
CA ILE A 164 -20.50 -10.67 -5.41
C ILE A 164 -20.13 -10.22 -3.98
N ALA A 165 -19.33 -11.01 -3.24
CA ALA A 165 -18.91 -10.66 -1.88
C ALA A 165 -18.03 -9.40 -1.86
N CYS A 166 -17.33 -9.09 -2.95
CA CYS A 166 -16.47 -7.92 -3.05
C CYS A 166 -17.20 -6.59 -3.25
N ARG A 167 -18.51 -6.60 -3.54
CA ARG A 167 -19.26 -5.39 -3.94
C ARG A 167 -19.42 -4.34 -2.84
N TYR A 168 -19.49 -4.76 -1.58
CA TYR A 168 -19.82 -3.88 -0.45
C TYR A 168 -18.78 -3.93 0.67
N LEU A 169 -17.55 -4.39 0.38
CA LEU A 169 -16.46 -4.44 1.35
C LEU A 169 -15.87 -3.03 1.53
N ASP A 170 -16.09 -2.45 2.69
CA ASP A 170 -15.74 -1.06 3.01
C ASP A 170 -14.71 -0.93 4.15
N GLN A 171 -14.21 -2.07 4.68
CA GLN A 171 -13.21 -2.13 5.75
C GLN A 171 -11.90 -2.79 5.31
N GLN A 172 -11.73 -2.99 4.02
CA GLN A 172 -10.54 -3.53 3.40
C GLN A 172 -10.35 -2.93 2.00
N TYR A 173 -9.14 -3.00 1.47
CA TYR A 173 -8.81 -2.43 0.16
C TYR A 173 -7.62 -3.13 -0.46
N MET A 174 -7.49 -3.02 -1.78
CA MET A 174 -6.24 -3.33 -2.47
C MET A 174 -5.30 -2.13 -2.40
N LEU A 175 -4.05 -2.36 -1.99
CA LEU A 175 -2.95 -1.42 -2.06
C LEU A 175 -2.03 -1.84 -3.22
N GLY A 176 -2.20 -1.19 -4.36
CA GLY A 176 -1.63 -1.65 -5.61
C GLY A 176 -2.26 -2.97 -6.08
N ASP A 177 -1.58 -3.67 -6.99
CA ASP A 177 -2.15 -4.85 -7.67
C ASP A 177 -2.15 -6.12 -6.82
N SER A 178 -1.32 -6.17 -5.78
CA SER A 178 -0.97 -7.46 -5.16
C SER A 178 -1.09 -7.51 -3.64
N LEU A 179 -1.35 -6.40 -2.95
CA LEU A 179 -1.54 -6.38 -1.51
C LEU A 179 -2.99 -6.03 -1.14
N LEU A 180 -3.63 -6.85 -0.32
CA LEU A 180 -4.89 -6.54 0.34
C LEU A 180 -4.57 -6.11 1.77
N CYS A 181 -5.10 -4.96 2.19
CA CYS A 181 -5.00 -4.44 3.54
C CYS A 181 -6.37 -4.47 4.24
N ALA A 182 -6.42 -5.01 5.45
CA ALA A 182 -7.63 -5.05 6.28
C ALA A 182 -7.36 -4.46 7.67
N PRO A 183 -7.48 -3.13 7.84
CA PRO A 183 -7.23 -2.47 9.10
C PRO A 183 -8.18 -2.92 10.22
N VAL A 184 -7.73 -2.80 11.45
CA VAL A 184 -8.54 -3.09 12.64
C VAL A 184 -9.27 -1.82 13.06
N PHE A 185 -10.60 -1.81 12.94
CA PHE A 185 -11.47 -0.68 13.27
C PHE A 185 -12.28 -0.90 14.56
N ARG A 186 -11.77 -1.74 15.47
CA ARG A 186 -12.49 -2.17 16.68
C ARG A 186 -11.54 -2.25 17.87
N GLU A 187 -12.07 -1.93 19.04
CA GLU A 187 -11.35 -1.97 20.31
C GLU A 187 -10.93 -3.41 20.70
N ASP A 188 -11.76 -4.43 20.33
CA ASP A 188 -11.46 -5.84 20.58
C ASP A 188 -10.30 -6.40 19.77
N GLY A 189 -9.73 -5.60 18.88
CA GLY A 189 -8.57 -5.98 18.05
C GLY A 189 -8.87 -6.94 16.91
N VAL A 190 -10.15 -7.21 16.59
CA VAL A 190 -10.55 -8.14 15.54
C VAL A 190 -10.61 -7.44 14.19
N ALA A 191 -9.82 -7.93 13.23
CA ALA A 191 -9.96 -7.63 11.82
C ALA A 191 -10.94 -8.62 11.18
N ASN A 192 -11.99 -8.10 10.54
CA ASN A 192 -12.91 -8.90 9.72
C ASN A 192 -12.68 -8.56 8.27
N PHE A 193 -12.41 -9.57 7.44
CA PHE A 193 -12.15 -9.37 6.02
C PHE A 193 -12.57 -10.56 5.18
N TYR A 194 -12.82 -10.33 3.90
CA TYR A 194 -13.10 -11.34 2.91
C TYR A 194 -11.91 -11.50 1.98
N LEU A 195 -11.54 -12.72 1.64
CA LEU A 195 -10.53 -13.01 0.64
C LEU A 195 -11.20 -13.65 -0.58
N PRO A 196 -11.01 -13.09 -1.78
CA PRO A 196 -11.31 -13.77 -3.03
C PRO A 196 -10.58 -15.11 -3.15
N GLU A 197 -11.03 -15.97 -4.07
CA GLU A 197 -10.46 -17.31 -4.30
C GLU A 197 -8.92 -17.31 -4.39
N GLY A 198 -8.33 -18.41 -3.91
CA GLY A 198 -6.88 -18.66 -3.92
C GLY A 198 -6.25 -18.59 -2.52
N LYS A 199 -4.93 -18.81 -2.46
CA LYS A 199 -4.16 -18.79 -1.21
C LYS A 199 -3.48 -17.44 -1.03
N TRP A 200 -3.81 -16.74 0.05
CA TRP A 200 -3.27 -15.43 0.39
C TRP A 200 -2.20 -15.54 1.47
N TYR A 201 -1.10 -14.83 1.30
CA TYR A 201 0.03 -14.84 2.24
C TYR A 201 0.12 -13.52 3.00
N ASP A 202 0.03 -13.56 4.32
CA ASP A 202 0.20 -12.39 5.18
C ASP A 202 1.70 -12.06 5.32
N ILE A 203 2.11 -10.94 4.79
CA ILE A 203 3.53 -10.52 4.79
C ILE A 203 4.04 -10.08 6.16
N ILE A 204 3.15 -9.84 7.14
CA ILE A 204 3.50 -9.46 8.50
C ILE A 204 3.67 -10.70 9.38
N THR A 205 2.70 -11.60 9.34
CA THR A 205 2.68 -12.76 10.24
C THR A 205 3.26 -14.03 9.63
N GLY A 206 3.45 -14.07 8.31
CA GLY A 206 3.88 -15.27 7.59
C GLY A 206 2.79 -16.34 7.46
N LYS A 207 1.57 -16.07 7.87
CA LYS A 207 0.45 -17.01 7.78
C LYS A 207 -0.16 -17.05 6.39
N THR A 208 -0.69 -18.21 6.02
CA THR A 208 -1.44 -18.38 4.77
C THR A 208 -2.92 -18.55 5.05
N TYR A 209 -3.77 -17.92 4.25
CA TYR A 209 -5.22 -17.97 4.36
C TYR A 209 -5.83 -18.49 3.06
N GLU A 210 -6.81 -19.40 3.19
CA GLU A 210 -7.62 -19.85 2.04
C GLU A 210 -8.69 -18.81 1.73
N GLY A 211 -8.79 -18.42 0.45
CA GLY A 211 -9.79 -17.48 -0.05
C GLY A 211 -11.18 -18.09 -0.26
N GLY A 212 -12.07 -17.35 -0.92
CA GLY A 212 -13.47 -17.70 -1.13
C GLY A 212 -14.33 -17.56 0.13
N LYS A 213 -13.86 -16.91 1.19
CA LYS A 213 -14.58 -16.81 2.48
C LYS A 213 -14.17 -15.62 3.33
N TYR A 214 -14.99 -15.34 4.35
CA TYR A 214 -14.69 -14.36 5.39
C TYR A 214 -13.76 -14.94 6.45
N HIS A 215 -12.94 -14.06 6.99
CA HIS A 215 -12.04 -14.34 8.13
C HIS A 215 -12.28 -13.33 9.24
N ALA A 216 -12.08 -13.77 10.48
CA ALA A 216 -12.04 -12.95 11.68
C ALA A 216 -10.72 -13.28 12.41
N VAL A 217 -9.83 -12.32 12.53
CA VAL A 217 -8.50 -12.51 13.12
C VAL A 217 -8.27 -11.49 14.21
N THR A 218 -7.94 -11.98 15.42
CA THR A 218 -7.49 -11.09 16.50
C THR A 218 -6.04 -10.72 16.25
N CYS A 219 -5.77 -9.41 16.18
CA CYS A 219 -4.48 -8.81 15.90
C CYS A 219 -3.94 -8.12 17.16
N THR A 220 -2.67 -8.29 17.48
CA THR A 220 -1.92 -7.40 18.37
C THR A 220 -1.77 -6.02 17.70
N PHE A 221 -1.25 -5.00 18.40
CA PHE A 221 -1.01 -3.70 17.77
C PHE A 221 0.11 -3.73 16.71
N MET A 222 0.98 -4.74 16.78
CA MET A 222 2.04 -4.98 15.78
C MET A 222 1.53 -5.74 14.55
N GLU A 223 0.25 -6.09 14.49
CA GLU A 223 -0.36 -6.88 13.42
C GLU A 223 -1.54 -6.12 12.79
N MET A 224 -1.60 -6.19 11.49
CA MET A 224 -2.72 -5.82 10.64
C MET A 224 -2.66 -6.74 9.42
N PRO A 225 -3.75 -7.40 9.00
CA PRO A 225 -3.69 -8.24 7.81
C PRO A 225 -3.24 -7.43 6.58
N VAL A 226 -2.05 -7.76 6.06
CA VAL A 226 -1.48 -7.26 4.81
C VAL A 226 -1.14 -8.46 3.96
N LEU A 227 -2.05 -8.79 3.06
CA LEU A 227 -2.13 -10.08 2.41
C LEU A 227 -1.71 -9.98 0.94
N ALA A 228 -0.63 -10.66 0.58
CA ALA A 228 -0.22 -10.81 -0.81
C ALA A 228 -1.15 -11.81 -1.50
N LYS A 229 -1.70 -11.39 -2.65
CA LYS A 229 -2.58 -12.26 -3.44
C LYS A 229 -1.82 -13.44 -4.05
N PRO A 230 -2.49 -14.57 -4.37
CA PRO A 230 -1.86 -15.66 -5.10
C PRO A 230 -1.34 -15.19 -6.47
N ASN A 231 -0.31 -15.87 -6.94
CA ASN A 231 0.30 -15.62 -8.26
C ASN A 231 0.83 -14.19 -8.40
N SER A 232 1.47 -13.66 -7.37
CA SER A 232 2.05 -12.32 -7.37
C SER A 232 3.50 -12.32 -6.91
N ILE A 233 4.18 -11.20 -7.15
CA ILE A 233 5.52 -10.91 -6.65
C ILE A 233 5.44 -9.59 -5.88
N ILE A 234 5.91 -9.58 -4.64
CA ILE A 234 6.06 -8.36 -3.83
C ILE A 234 7.55 -8.04 -3.74
N THR A 235 7.92 -6.82 -4.14
CA THR A 235 9.31 -6.38 -4.11
C THR A 235 9.60 -5.59 -2.83
N PHE A 236 10.59 -6.05 -2.07
CA PHE A 236 11.10 -5.41 -0.86
C PHE A 236 12.49 -4.83 -1.13
N GLY A 237 12.74 -3.63 -0.64
CA GLY A 237 14.06 -3.01 -0.70
C GLY A 237 14.99 -3.45 0.43
N ALA A 238 16.27 -3.18 0.25
CA ALA A 238 17.29 -3.49 1.26
C ALA A 238 17.17 -2.63 2.52
N PHE A 239 16.66 -1.40 2.40
CA PHE A 239 16.64 -0.42 3.49
C PHE A 239 15.24 -0.28 4.11
N GLU A 240 15.23 -0.06 5.43
CA GLU A 240 14.00 0.14 6.20
C GLU A 240 13.94 1.51 6.92
N ASN A 241 15.06 2.25 6.91
CA ASN A 241 15.21 3.51 7.65
C ASN A 241 15.15 4.75 6.75
N GLN A 242 14.89 4.56 5.46
CA GLN A 242 14.80 5.62 4.46
C GLN A 242 13.81 5.22 3.37
N PHE A 243 13.23 6.23 2.70
CA PHE A 243 12.22 6.00 1.65
C PHE A 243 12.79 6.28 0.25
N GLU A 244 13.86 7.05 0.14
CA GLU A 244 14.58 7.33 -1.11
C GLU A 244 15.96 6.66 -1.07
N TYR A 245 16.11 5.61 -1.86
CA TYR A 245 17.32 4.82 -1.98
C TYR A 245 17.33 4.06 -3.32
N ASP A 246 18.37 3.32 -3.62
CA ASP A 246 18.37 2.42 -4.78
C ASP A 246 17.45 1.22 -4.52
N TYR A 247 16.27 1.22 -5.17
CA TYR A 247 15.24 0.21 -4.94
C TYR A 247 15.59 -1.19 -5.46
N LEU A 248 16.63 -1.32 -6.30
CA LEU A 248 17.04 -2.62 -6.86
C LEU A 248 18.19 -3.26 -6.09
N GLU A 249 19.21 -2.48 -5.67
CA GLU A 249 20.38 -3.06 -5.01
C GLU A 249 20.00 -3.75 -3.69
N GLY A 250 20.26 -5.05 -3.61
CA GLY A 250 19.92 -5.87 -2.45
C GLY A 250 18.42 -6.10 -2.23
N ALA A 251 17.59 -5.83 -3.23
CA ALA A 251 16.16 -6.08 -3.17
C ALA A 251 15.82 -7.57 -3.01
N ASP A 252 14.63 -7.85 -2.48
CA ASP A 252 14.02 -9.18 -2.49
C ASP A 252 12.69 -9.16 -3.23
N ALA A 253 12.59 -9.94 -4.30
CA ALA A 253 11.36 -10.19 -5.05
C ALA A 253 10.71 -11.46 -4.52
N MET A 254 9.78 -11.32 -3.57
CA MET A 254 9.11 -12.44 -2.93
C MET A 254 7.94 -12.95 -3.76
N ILE A 255 8.03 -14.18 -4.27
CA ILE A 255 6.96 -14.87 -5.01
C ILE A 255 5.94 -15.42 -4.01
N CYS A 256 4.67 -15.02 -4.17
CA CYS A 256 3.59 -15.37 -3.26
C CYS A 256 2.65 -16.40 -3.90
N ASN A 257 2.56 -17.59 -3.30
CA ASN A 257 1.63 -18.68 -3.63
C ASN A 257 1.44 -18.87 -5.15
N LEU A 258 2.55 -19.01 -5.89
CA LEU A 258 2.53 -19.23 -7.33
C LEU A 258 2.03 -20.66 -7.62
N GLU A 259 0.87 -20.77 -8.25
CA GLU A 259 0.22 -22.03 -8.61
C GLU A 259 0.89 -22.68 -9.83
N ASP A 260 0.72 -24.01 -9.96
CA ASP A 260 1.26 -24.73 -11.10
C ASP A 260 0.67 -24.21 -12.43
N GLY A 261 1.53 -24.04 -13.43
CA GLY A 261 1.19 -23.47 -14.73
C GLY A 261 0.95 -21.95 -14.75
N LYS A 262 1.06 -21.26 -13.63
CA LYS A 262 0.86 -19.79 -13.54
C LYS A 262 2.17 -19.04 -13.67
N THR A 263 2.02 -17.76 -14.02
CA THR A 263 3.10 -16.79 -14.12
C THR A 263 2.79 -15.57 -13.24
N ALA A 264 3.77 -15.06 -12.52
CA ALA A 264 3.72 -13.82 -11.77
C ALA A 264 4.77 -12.84 -12.32
N GLU A 265 4.46 -11.55 -12.27
CA GLU A 265 5.32 -10.50 -12.79
C GLU A 265 5.48 -9.36 -11.80
N ALA A 266 6.64 -8.69 -11.83
CA ALA A 266 6.90 -7.46 -11.11
C ALA A 266 7.88 -6.57 -11.89
N SER A 267 7.86 -5.28 -11.55
CA SER A 267 8.81 -4.30 -12.08
C SER A 267 9.39 -3.49 -10.94
N ILE A 268 10.66 -3.13 -11.05
CA ILE A 268 11.33 -2.19 -10.14
C ILE A 268 11.71 -0.95 -10.96
N TYR A 269 11.48 0.21 -10.37
CA TYR A 269 11.83 1.51 -10.94
C TYR A 269 12.85 2.21 -10.04
N ASP A 270 13.67 3.08 -10.61
CA ASP A 270 14.49 4.00 -9.82
C ASP A 270 13.63 5.16 -9.26
N THR A 271 14.20 5.99 -8.39
CA THR A 271 13.51 7.15 -7.78
C THR A 271 13.12 8.25 -8.78
N LYS A 272 13.55 8.13 -10.05
CA LYS A 272 13.16 9.01 -11.16
C LYS A 272 12.11 8.40 -12.08
N ALA A 273 11.50 7.26 -11.65
CA ALA A 273 10.52 6.50 -12.39
C ALA A 273 11.04 5.87 -13.71
N ASN A 274 12.35 5.66 -13.84
CA ASN A 274 12.88 4.83 -14.92
C ASN A 274 12.76 3.35 -14.55
N LEU A 275 12.28 2.52 -15.47
CA LEU A 275 12.23 1.07 -15.31
C LEU A 275 13.67 0.51 -15.27
N VAL A 276 14.04 -0.13 -14.16
CA VAL A 276 15.39 -0.70 -13.96
C VAL A 276 15.42 -2.22 -13.95
N LEU A 277 14.31 -2.88 -13.64
CA LEU A 277 14.20 -4.34 -13.69
C LEU A 277 12.78 -4.79 -13.98
N THR A 278 12.63 -5.80 -14.84
CA THR A 278 11.42 -6.63 -14.95
C THR A 278 11.72 -8.03 -14.46
N ILE A 279 10.77 -8.63 -13.76
CA ILE A 279 10.87 -9.99 -13.21
C ILE A 279 9.64 -10.76 -13.65
N GLN A 280 9.84 -11.96 -14.19
CA GLN A 280 8.78 -12.91 -14.50
C GLN A 280 9.13 -14.25 -13.85
N ALA A 281 8.20 -14.83 -13.10
CA ALA A 281 8.35 -16.14 -12.48
C ALA A 281 7.23 -17.07 -12.96
N THR A 282 7.58 -18.22 -13.52
CA THR A 282 6.63 -19.22 -14.04
C THR A 282 6.85 -20.56 -13.33
N ARG A 283 5.79 -21.13 -12.76
CA ARG A 283 5.85 -22.44 -12.10
C ARG A 283 5.44 -23.56 -13.03
N LYS A 284 6.24 -24.64 -13.03
CA LYS A 284 5.90 -25.92 -13.68
C LYS A 284 6.25 -27.07 -12.70
N GLY A 285 5.24 -27.71 -12.14
CA GLY A 285 5.40 -28.72 -11.11
C GLY A 285 6.07 -28.16 -9.84
N ASN A 286 7.25 -28.70 -9.52
CA ASN A 286 8.06 -28.26 -8.38
C ASN A 286 9.18 -27.26 -8.75
N VAL A 287 9.22 -26.77 -9.98
CA VAL A 287 10.23 -25.79 -10.43
C VAL A 287 9.57 -24.46 -10.73
N ILE A 288 10.17 -23.39 -10.23
CA ILE A 288 9.86 -22.02 -10.61
C ILE A 288 11.03 -21.50 -11.45
N SER A 289 10.77 -21.25 -12.72
CA SER A 289 11.70 -20.57 -13.62
C SER A 289 11.53 -19.07 -13.49
N VAL A 290 12.62 -18.37 -13.23
CA VAL A 290 12.66 -16.91 -13.11
C VAL A 290 13.41 -16.33 -14.29
N GLU A 291 12.82 -15.36 -14.98
CA GLU A 291 13.43 -14.59 -16.05
C GLU A 291 13.39 -13.09 -15.69
N THR A 292 14.49 -12.39 -15.91
CA THR A 292 14.59 -10.95 -15.61
C THR A 292 15.29 -10.21 -16.73
N SER A 293 15.03 -8.90 -16.82
CA SER A 293 15.84 -8.03 -17.68
C SER A 293 17.30 -7.97 -17.17
N SER A 294 18.20 -7.51 -18.03
CA SER A 294 19.62 -7.38 -17.68
C SER A 294 19.83 -6.26 -16.66
N THR A 295 20.70 -6.50 -15.68
CA THR A 295 21.15 -5.53 -14.68
C THR A 295 22.55 -5.92 -14.20
N ASP A 296 23.31 -4.95 -13.72
CA ASP A 296 24.61 -5.14 -13.04
C ASP A 296 24.47 -5.25 -11.51
N LYS A 297 23.25 -5.02 -10.99
CA LYS A 297 22.95 -5.05 -9.56
C LYS A 297 22.51 -6.44 -9.10
N THR A 298 22.80 -6.72 -7.83
CA THR A 298 22.47 -7.98 -7.19
C THR A 298 21.16 -7.88 -6.41
N PHE A 299 20.25 -8.83 -6.62
CA PHE A 299 18.98 -8.95 -5.91
C PHE A 299 18.64 -10.42 -5.64
N THR A 300 17.72 -10.64 -4.72
CA THR A 300 17.22 -11.98 -4.35
C THR A 300 15.82 -12.18 -4.95
N VAL A 301 15.52 -13.42 -5.34
CA VAL A 301 14.16 -13.88 -5.59
C VAL A 301 13.86 -14.98 -4.60
N SER A 302 12.86 -14.78 -3.75
CA SER A 302 12.49 -15.71 -2.68
C SER A 302 11.07 -16.26 -2.89
N VAL A 303 10.72 -17.34 -2.16
CA VAL A 303 9.38 -17.92 -2.16
C VAL A 303 8.76 -17.78 -0.78
N ALA A 304 7.65 -17.09 -0.71
CA ALA A 304 6.93 -16.80 0.53
C ALA A 304 6.66 -18.05 1.38
N GLY A 305 6.91 -17.95 2.68
CA GLY A 305 6.67 -19.04 3.63
C GLY A 305 7.67 -20.22 3.54
N THR A 306 8.76 -20.05 2.80
CA THR A 306 9.83 -21.08 2.65
C THR A 306 11.21 -20.46 2.84
N ASP A 307 12.25 -21.30 2.89
CA ASP A 307 13.66 -20.89 2.84
C ASP A 307 14.23 -20.84 1.41
N LYS A 308 13.39 -21.10 0.41
CA LYS A 308 13.79 -21.19 -0.99
C LYS A 308 14.04 -19.81 -1.59
N LYS A 309 15.22 -19.59 -2.11
CA LYS A 309 15.63 -18.34 -2.77
C LYS A 309 16.81 -18.54 -3.69
N ILE A 310 16.95 -17.63 -4.64
CA ILE A 310 18.15 -17.49 -5.50
C ILE A 310 18.61 -16.02 -5.50
N THR A 311 19.88 -15.82 -5.76
CA THR A 311 20.47 -14.49 -5.97
C THR A 311 20.84 -14.35 -7.43
N LEU A 312 20.45 -13.22 -8.06
CA LEU A 312 20.65 -12.95 -9.48
C LEU A 312 21.31 -11.58 -9.70
N GLN A 313 21.96 -11.45 -10.84
CA GLN A 313 22.39 -10.19 -11.48
C GLN A 313 21.73 -10.04 -12.86
N GLY A 314 20.43 -10.28 -12.93
CA GLY A 314 19.69 -10.37 -14.19
C GLY A 314 19.76 -11.77 -14.84
N GLY A 315 19.05 -11.90 -15.96
CA GLY A 315 19.01 -13.16 -16.73
C GLY A 315 18.01 -14.18 -16.23
N LYS A 316 18.44 -15.45 -16.10
CA LYS A 316 17.55 -16.56 -15.78
C LYS A 316 18.05 -17.33 -14.55
N GLY A 317 17.10 -17.89 -13.79
CA GLY A 317 17.38 -18.76 -12.66
C GLY A 317 16.21 -19.72 -12.41
N GLU A 318 16.44 -20.71 -11.55
CA GLU A 318 15.42 -21.68 -11.16
C GLU A 318 15.42 -21.88 -9.65
N ILE A 319 14.21 -22.04 -9.09
CA ILE A 319 13.99 -22.40 -7.68
C ILE A 319 13.24 -23.73 -7.65
N VAL A 320 13.79 -24.70 -6.94
CA VAL A 320 13.13 -26.00 -6.71
C VAL A 320 12.40 -25.95 -5.37
N LEU A 321 11.06 -26.15 -5.42
CA LEU A 321 10.13 -26.09 -4.27
C LEU A 321 10.29 -27.27 -3.32
#